data_f41d1fb81e4e3aae3c4a01ed516a9d92
#
_entry.id   f41d1fb81e4e3aae3c4a01ed516a9d92
#
_cell.length_a   1.000
_cell.length_b   1.000
_cell.length_c   1.000
_cell.angle_alpha   90.00
_cell.angle_beta   90.00
_cell.angle_gamma   90.00
#
_symmetry.space_group_name_H-M   'P 1'
#
loop_
_entity.id
_entity.type
_entity.pdbx_description
1 polymer ?
#
loop_
_entity_poly.entity_id
_entity_poly.type
_entity_poly.pdbx_seq_one_letter_code
_entity_poly.pdbx_strand_id
1 'polypeptide(L)'
;KLKVMKIIDCITYFDEPMLFELRLNILNDYVDNFIVCEARYTHAGKKKDLNFDIKRYKKFSNKITYIIVEDEPKNLIDYNSSNKSENVVFRINAQKRIYHQREKIFFELKKNYDSNDWIIYSDSDEIPNLMDFNLKTCKNKVVLFNQLLFYYKTHH
;
A
#
# COMPACT_ATOMS: atom_id res chain seq x y z
N LYS A 1 -16.03 15.14 22.77
CA LYS A 1 -14.70 15.58 22.26
C LYS A 1 -14.76 15.52 20.74
N LEU A 2 -14.51 16.66 20.09
CA LEU A 2 -14.29 16.68 18.65
C LEU A 2 -13.07 15.78 18.35
N LYS A 3 -13.29 14.71 17.59
CA LYS A 3 -12.19 13.83 17.18
C LYS A 3 -11.36 14.58 16.14
N VAL A 4 -10.07 14.66 16.35
CA VAL A 4 -9.14 15.30 15.40
C VAL A 4 -9.03 14.41 14.16
N MET A 5 -9.24 14.99 12.99
CA MET A 5 -9.06 14.32 11.69
C MET A 5 -7.62 13.84 11.52
N LYS A 6 -7.45 12.61 11.12
CA LYS A 6 -6.16 11.98 10.88
C LYS A 6 -5.84 11.89 9.38
N ILE A 7 -4.56 11.77 9.09
CA ILE A 7 -4.04 11.45 7.76
C ILE A 7 -3.33 10.10 7.86
N ILE A 8 -3.79 9.12 7.12
CA ILE A 8 -3.28 7.75 7.12
C ILE A 8 -2.67 7.45 5.77
N ASP A 9 -1.43 7.03 5.76
CA ASP A 9 -0.71 6.60 4.57
C ASP A 9 -0.72 5.07 4.46
N CYS A 10 -1.19 4.53 3.33
CA CYS A 10 -1.40 3.11 3.13
C CYS A 10 -0.63 2.63 1.90
N ILE A 11 0.20 1.61 2.09
CA ILE A 11 0.96 0.98 1.02
C ILE A 11 0.85 -0.54 1.04
N THR A 12 0.99 -1.15 -0.13
CA THR A 12 1.36 -2.56 -0.26
C THR A 12 2.88 -2.66 -0.31
N TYR A 13 3.47 -3.55 0.51
CA TYR A 13 4.91 -3.72 0.64
C TYR A 13 5.35 -5.07 0.06
N PHE A 14 6.46 -5.09 -0.65
CA PHE A 14 7.06 -6.32 -1.18
C PHE A 14 8.51 -6.50 -0.70
N ASP A 15 9.44 -5.65 -1.14
CA ASP A 15 10.86 -5.65 -0.74
C ASP A 15 11.53 -4.33 -1.13
N GLU A 16 10.99 -3.21 -0.66
CA GLU A 16 11.48 -1.86 -0.99
C GLU A 16 11.91 -1.09 0.27
N PRO A 17 12.87 -1.60 1.06
CA PRO A 17 13.19 -1.00 2.36
C PRO A 17 13.71 0.43 2.26
N MET A 18 14.49 0.75 1.23
CA MET A 18 15.02 2.10 1.02
C MET A 18 13.92 3.09 0.60
N LEU A 19 13.02 2.70 -0.30
CA LEU A 19 11.91 3.54 -0.74
C LEU A 19 10.93 3.78 0.40
N PHE A 20 10.65 2.76 1.19
CA PHE A 20 9.80 2.91 2.36
C PHE A 20 10.41 3.82 3.43
N GLU A 21 11.72 3.72 3.69
CA GLU A 21 12.40 4.62 4.61
C GLU A 21 12.37 6.08 4.11
N LEU A 22 12.58 6.28 2.81
CA LEU A 22 12.44 7.60 2.18
C LEU A 22 11.02 8.16 2.36
N ARG A 23 9.99 7.34 2.09
CA ARG A 23 8.58 7.69 2.28
C ARG A 23 8.29 8.10 3.71
N LEU A 24 8.74 7.31 4.70
CA LEU A 24 8.58 7.63 6.12
C LEU A 24 9.20 8.99 6.47
N ASN A 25 10.42 9.26 6.01
CA ASN A 25 11.11 10.52 6.30
C ASN A 25 10.40 11.73 5.66
N ILE A 26 9.89 11.60 4.42
CA ILE A 26 9.20 12.68 3.73
C ILE A 26 7.82 12.95 4.35
N LEU A 27 7.07 11.90 4.69
CA LEU A 27 5.68 12.02 5.11
C LEU A 27 5.46 12.12 6.62
N ASN A 28 6.48 11.87 7.45
CA ASN A 28 6.35 11.77 8.91
C ASN A 28 5.65 12.98 9.55
N ASP A 29 5.93 14.18 9.08
CA ASP A 29 5.40 15.41 9.70
C ASP A 29 3.95 15.71 9.29
N TYR A 30 3.44 15.00 8.27
CA TYR A 30 2.10 15.17 7.71
C TYR A 30 1.16 14.04 8.06
N VAL A 31 1.68 12.84 8.29
CA VAL A 31 0.94 11.59 8.44
C VAL A 31 0.87 11.18 9.91
N ASP A 32 -0.32 10.81 10.36
CA ASP A 32 -0.55 10.35 11.73
C ASP A 32 -0.28 8.85 11.89
N ASN A 33 -0.52 8.04 10.84
CA ASN A 33 -0.27 6.60 10.84
C ASN A 33 0.10 6.09 9.45
N PHE A 34 1.01 5.11 9.39
CA PHE A 34 1.40 4.37 8.19
C PHE A 34 0.87 2.94 8.28
N ILE A 35 0.05 2.52 7.32
CA ILE A 35 -0.41 1.14 7.19
C ILE A 35 0.44 0.46 6.12
N VAL A 36 1.18 -0.56 6.53
CA VAL A 36 2.05 -1.37 5.67
C VAL A 36 1.43 -2.75 5.55
N CYS A 37 1.05 -3.15 4.35
CA CYS A 37 0.43 -4.44 4.10
C CYS A 37 1.32 -5.31 3.23
N GLU A 38 1.74 -6.46 3.75
CA GLU A 38 2.58 -7.42 3.04
C GLU A 38 1.88 -8.78 2.91
N ALA A 39 1.98 -9.41 1.75
CA ALA A 39 1.42 -10.73 1.49
C ALA A 39 2.48 -11.83 1.49
N ARG A 40 2.09 -13.03 1.95
CA ARG A 40 2.89 -14.27 1.87
C ARG A 40 3.00 -14.83 0.46
N TYR A 41 2.22 -14.30 -0.47
CA TYR A 41 2.25 -14.72 -1.87
C TYR A 41 2.58 -13.56 -2.76
N THR A 42 3.45 -13.78 -3.74
CA THR A 42 3.69 -12.82 -4.81
C THR A 42 2.44 -12.69 -5.69
N HIS A 43 2.35 -11.65 -6.50
CA HIS A 43 1.25 -11.51 -7.45
C HIS A 43 1.18 -12.70 -8.44
N ALA A 44 2.32 -13.34 -8.72
CA ALA A 44 2.39 -14.55 -9.52
C ALA A 44 1.92 -15.83 -8.79
N GLY A 45 1.60 -15.74 -7.49
CA GLY A 45 1.14 -16.87 -6.67
C GLY A 45 2.27 -17.72 -6.06
N LYS A 46 3.52 -17.26 -6.14
CA LYS A 46 4.63 -17.94 -5.47
C LYS A 46 4.65 -17.54 -4.00
N LYS A 47 4.70 -18.52 -3.11
CA LYS A 47 4.90 -18.28 -1.68
C LYS A 47 6.26 -17.63 -1.43
N LYS A 48 6.32 -16.65 -0.53
CA LYS A 48 7.54 -15.94 -0.14
C LYS A 48 7.59 -15.72 1.36
N ASP A 49 8.79 -15.45 1.86
CA ASP A 49 8.98 -14.96 3.21
C ASP A 49 8.57 -13.48 3.33
N LEU A 50 8.31 -13.04 4.56
CA LEU A 50 8.02 -11.65 4.84
C LEU A 50 9.34 -10.88 4.92
N ASN A 51 9.39 -9.74 4.22
CA ASN A 51 10.58 -8.89 4.13
C ASN A 51 10.51 -7.67 5.04
N PHE A 52 9.30 -7.31 5.51
CA PHE A 52 9.13 -6.16 6.36
C PHE A 52 9.66 -6.42 7.78
N ASP A 53 10.64 -5.62 8.21
CA ASP A 53 11.15 -5.64 9.57
C ASP A 53 10.98 -4.26 10.24
N ILE A 54 10.01 -4.15 11.15
CA ILE A 54 9.71 -2.93 11.90
C ILE A 54 10.91 -2.41 12.71
N LYS A 55 11.86 -3.29 13.07
CA LYS A 55 13.05 -2.90 13.84
C LYS A 55 13.98 -1.95 13.05
N ARG A 56 13.93 -2.00 11.72
CA ARG A 56 14.66 -1.05 10.86
C ARG A 56 14.13 0.37 10.99
N TYR A 57 12.86 0.54 11.34
CA TYR A 57 12.13 1.80 11.36
C TYR A 57 11.78 2.26 12.77
N LYS A 58 12.67 2.01 13.75
CA LYS A 58 12.44 2.30 15.18
C LYS A 58 11.93 3.72 15.44
N LYS A 59 12.47 4.72 14.72
CA LYS A 59 12.08 6.14 14.82
C LYS A 59 10.59 6.34 14.54
N PHE A 60 9.97 5.50 13.71
CA PHE A 60 8.60 5.62 13.22
C PHE A 60 7.67 4.53 13.76
N SER A 61 8.20 3.59 14.55
CA SER A 61 7.49 2.36 14.94
C SER A 61 6.15 2.62 15.64
N ASN A 62 6.02 3.72 16.36
CA ASN A 62 4.78 4.13 17.02
C ASN A 62 3.67 4.62 16.06
N LYS A 63 4.03 4.90 14.81
CA LYS A 63 3.09 5.30 13.74
C LYS A 63 2.83 4.20 12.73
N ILE A 64 3.51 3.06 12.81
CA ILE A 64 3.40 1.98 11.81
C ILE A 64 2.42 0.91 12.30
N THR A 65 1.42 0.60 11.47
CA THR A 65 0.55 -0.56 11.59
C THR A 65 0.93 -1.55 10.49
N TYR A 66 1.39 -2.74 10.88
CA TYR A 66 1.79 -3.78 9.94
C TYR A 66 0.70 -4.85 9.81
N ILE A 67 0.30 -5.14 8.58
CA ILE A 67 -0.73 -6.12 8.23
C ILE A 67 -0.09 -7.22 7.39
N ILE A 68 -0.31 -8.47 7.78
CA ILE A 68 0.15 -9.64 7.03
C ILE A 68 -1.04 -10.31 6.37
N VAL A 69 -0.95 -10.57 5.07
CA VAL A 69 -1.91 -11.37 4.31
C VAL A 69 -1.36 -12.78 4.18
N GLU A 70 -1.88 -13.70 5.00
CA GLU A 70 -1.41 -15.08 5.12
C GLU A 70 -1.96 -15.99 4.03
N ASP A 71 -3.13 -15.65 3.47
CA ASP A 71 -3.91 -16.48 2.56
C ASP A 71 -3.95 -15.91 1.13
N GLU A 72 -4.28 -16.78 0.19
CA GLU A 72 -4.63 -16.40 -1.18
C GLU A 72 -6.14 -16.13 -1.31
N PRO A 73 -6.58 -15.32 -2.29
CA PRO A 73 -8.01 -15.14 -2.56
C PRO A 73 -8.67 -16.46 -2.98
N LYS A 74 -9.87 -16.71 -2.44
CA LYS A 74 -10.61 -17.98 -2.67
C LYS A 74 -11.11 -18.15 -4.11
N ASN A 75 -11.16 -17.09 -4.88
CA ASN A 75 -11.76 -17.03 -6.22
C ASN A 75 -10.74 -17.08 -7.36
N LEU A 76 -9.55 -17.63 -7.12
CA LEU A 76 -8.56 -17.84 -8.19
C LEU A 76 -9.11 -18.77 -9.27
N ILE A 77 -8.73 -18.49 -10.52
CA ILE A 77 -9.10 -19.33 -11.67
C ILE A 77 -8.09 -20.49 -11.74
N ASP A 78 -8.62 -21.70 -11.81
CA ASP A 78 -7.78 -22.88 -12.05
C ASP A 78 -7.36 -22.92 -13.54
N TYR A 79 -6.06 -23.09 -13.75
CA TYR A 79 -5.47 -23.14 -15.09
C TYR A 79 -6.00 -24.32 -15.92
N ASN A 80 -6.24 -25.47 -15.29
CA ASN A 80 -6.64 -26.71 -15.97
C ASN A 80 -8.12 -26.72 -16.37
N SER A 81 -8.97 -26.00 -15.65
CA SER A 81 -10.42 -25.94 -15.92
C SER A 81 -10.84 -24.74 -16.75
N SER A 82 -9.92 -23.84 -17.04
CA SER A 82 -10.21 -22.59 -17.75
C SER A 82 -10.15 -22.78 -19.27
N ASN A 83 -11.12 -22.21 -19.99
CA ASN A 83 -11.10 -22.08 -21.45
C ASN A 83 -10.26 -20.86 -21.94
N LYS A 84 -9.60 -20.14 -21.02
CA LYS A 84 -8.76 -18.99 -21.32
C LYS A 84 -7.31 -19.42 -21.51
N SER A 85 -6.52 -18.63 -22.25
CA SER A 85 -5.07 -18.86 -22.33
C SER A 85 -4.40 -18.67 -20.97
N GLU A 86 -3.30 -19.39 -20.73
CA GLU A 86 -2.54 -19.32 -19.47
C GLU A 86 -2.14 -17.89 -19.11
N ASN A 87 -1.72 -17.08 -20.08
CA ASN A 87 -1.36 -15.69 -19.86
C ASN A 87 -2.54 -14.84 -19.34
N VAL A 88 -3.75 -15.13 -19.83
CA VAL A 88 -4.96 -14.43 -19.38
C VAL A 88 -5.32 -14.87 -17.95
N VAL A 89 -5.27 -16.17 -17.67
CA VAL A 89 -5.50 -16.71 -16.31
C VAL A 89 -4.48 -16.13 -15.32
N PHE A 90 -3.20 -16.10 -15.71
CA PHE A 90 -2.13 -15.51 -14.90
C PHE A 90 -2.43 -14.05 -14.52
N ARG A 91 -2.77 -13.20 -15.51
CA ARG A 91 -3.08 -11.78 -15.26
C ARG A 91 -4.30 -11.60 -14.35
N ILE A 92 -5.35 -12.37 -14.56
CA ILE A 92 -6.56 -12.31 -13.73
C ILE A 92 -6.22 -12.72 -12.30
N ASN A 93 -5.49 -13.81 -12.10
CA ASN A 93 -5.11 -14.29 -10.79
C ASN A 93 -4.15 -13.32 -10.06
N ALA A 94 -3.21 -12.73 -10.78
CA ALA A 94 -2.33 -11.68 -10.24
C ALA A 94 -3.16 -10.49 -9.75
N GLN A 95 -4.11 -10.01 -10.56
CA GLN A 95 -4.99 -8.91 -10.19
C GLN A 95 -5.85 -9.25 -8.95
N LYS A 96 -6.35 -10.48 -8.84
CA LYS A 96 -7.11 -10.93 -7.67
C LYS A 96 -6.25 -10.91 -6.39
N ARG A 97 -4.97 -11.30 -6.47
CA ARG A 97 -4.03 -11.23 -5.34
C ARG A 97 -3.75 -9.78 -4.91
N ILE A 98 -3.56 -8.89 -5.88
CA ILE A 98 -3.39 -7.45 -5.62
C ILE A 98 -4.63 -6.91 -4.90
N TYR A 99 -5.83 -7.18 -5.38
CA TYR A 99 -7.07 -6.74 -4.74
C TYR A 99 -7.25 -7.32 -3.35
N HIS A 100 -6.93 -8.59 -3.15
CA HIS A 100 -7.01 -9.24 -1.84
C HIS A 100 -6.11 -8.54 -0.80
N GLN A 101 -4.89 -8.17 -1.19
CA GLN A 101 -3.97 -7.42 -0.33
C GLN A 101 -4.52 -6.02 -0.02
N ARG A 102 -5.04 -5.33 -1.02
CA ARG A 102 -5.67 -4.00 -0.86
C ARG A 102 -6.91 -4.05 0.03
N GLU A 103 -7.72 -5.09 -0.09
CA GLU A 103 -8.92 -5.30 0.73
C GLU A 103 -8.58 -5.45 2.23
N LYS A 104 -7.46 -6.08 2.59
CA LYS A 104 -7.01 -6.15 4.00
C LYS A 104 -6.72 -4.76 4.57
N ILE A 105 -6.11 -3.86 3.78
CA ILE A 105 -5.93 -2.45 4.18
C ILE A 105 -7.30 -1.80 4.41
N PHE A 106 -8.24 -1.99 3.50
CA PHE A 106 -9.59 -1.42 3.63
C PHE A 106 -10.30 -1.90 4.90
N PHE A 107 -10.20 -3.18 5.25
CA PHE A 107 -10.79 -3.70 6.49
C PHE A 107 -10.15 -3.10 7.73
N GLU A 108 -8.84 -2.91 7.74
CA GLU A 108 -8.13 -2.23 8.84
C GLU A 108 -8.59 -0.77 8.98
N LEU A 109 -8.70 -0.05 7.86
CA LEU A 109 -9.19 1.32 7.84
C LEU A 109 -10.61 1.41 8.38
N LYS A 110 -11.52 0.57 7.91
CA LYS A 110 -12.92 0.55 8.34
C LYS A 110 -13.09 0.26 9.83
N LYS A 111 -12.17 -0.52 10.43
CA LYS A 111 -12.21 -0.89 11.84
C LYS A 111 -11.69 0.22 12.76
N ASN A 112 -10.67 0.96 12.37
CA ASN A 112 -9.86 1.78 13.26
C ASN A 112 -9.88 3.28 12.95
N TYR A 113 -10.49 3.68 11.82
CA TYR A 113 -10.49 5.08 11.36
C TYR A 113 -11.89 5.55 11.00
N ASP A 114 -12.06 6.87 10.92
CA ASP A 114 -13.35 7.49 10.65
C ASP A 114 -13.50 7.94 9.20
N SER A 115 -14.74 8.17 8.79
CA SER A 115 -15.07 8.70 7.46
C SER A 115 -14.54 10.11 7.19
N ASN A 116 -14.11 10.83 8.21
CA ASN A 116 -13.51 12.17 8.09
C ASN A 116 -11.98 12.12 8.00
N ASP A 117 -11.37 10.96 8.19
CA ASP A 117 -9.92 10.80 8.08
C ASP A 117 -9.52 10.78 6.60
N TRP A 118 -8.34 11.34 6.29
CA TRP A 118 -7.75 11.26 4.97
C TRP A 118 -6.95 9.98 4.81
N ILE A 119 -7.18 9.29 3.71
CA ILE A 119 -6.44 8.10 3.34
C ILE A 119 -5.61 8.44 2.10
N ILE A 120 -4.29 8.34 2.23
CA ILE A 120 -3.35 8.33 1.12
C ILE A 120 -3.15 6.87 0.75
N TYR A 121 -3.37 6.53 -0.51
CA TYR A 121 -3.15 5.19 -1.02
C TYR A 121 -2.39 5.26 -2.35
N SER A 122 -1.21 4.65 -2.39
CA SER A 122 -0.35 4.59 -3.58
C SER A 122 0.63 3.42 -3.49
N ASP A 123 1.37 3.15 -4.53
CA ASP A 123 2.49 2.23 -4.48
C ASP A 123 3.65 2.86 -3.67
N SER A 124 4.60 2.04 -3.20
CA SER A 124 5.64 2.49 -2.25
C SER A 124 6.57 3.57 -2.82
N ASP A 125 6.75 3.61 -4.12
CA ASP A 125 7.54 4.59 -4.87
C ASP A 125 6.77 5.88 -5.25
N GLU A 126 5.45 5.89 -5.10
CA GLU A 126 4.59 7.02 -5.39
C GLU A 126 4.40 7.90 -4.14
N ILE A 127 5.40 8.72 -3.81
CA ILE A 127 5.39 9.57 -2.61
C ILE A 127 4.77 10.92 -2.92
N PRO A 128 3.60 11.29 -2.33
CA PRO A 128 2.97 12.58 -2.60
C PRO A 128 3.76 13.73 -1.97
N ASN A 129 3.86 14.86 -2.66
CA ASN A 129 4.36 16.09 -2.07
C ASN A 129 3.24 16.77 -1.28
N LEU A 130 3.35 16.77 0.05
CA LEU A 130 2.41 17.42 0.97
C LEU A 130 2.90 18.77 1.51
N MET A 131 4.08 19.25 1.10
CA MET A 131 4.64 20.51 1.61
C MET A 131 3.73 21.70 1.30
N ASP A 132 3.20 21.75 0.09
CA ASP A 132 2.38 22.86 -0.40
C ASP A 132 0.87 22.54 -0.41
N PHE A 133 0.48 21.40 0.15
CA PHE A 133 -0.89 20.94 0.12
C PHE A 133 -1.40 20.47 1.49
N ASN A 134 -2.30 21.25 2.07
CA ASN A 134 -2.88 20.92 3.38
C ASN A 134 -4.19 20.12 3.23
N LEU A 135 -4.10 18.80 3.38
CA LEU A 135 -5.26 17.90 3.36
C LEU A 135 -6.32 18.28 4.41
N LYS A 136 -5.93 18.81 5.58
CA LYS A 136 -6.88 19.16 6.66
C LYS A 136 -7.81 20.32 6.32
N THR A 137 -7.43 21.16 5.36
CA THR A 137 -8.26 22.28 4.89
C THR A 137 -8.92 22.00 3.54
N CYS A 138 -8.61 20.86 2.91
CA CYS A 138 -9.14 20.47 1.62
C CYS A 138 -10.64 20.14 1.72
N LYS A 139 -11.44 20.73 0.82
CA LYS A 139 -12.89 20.47 0.73
C LYS A 139 -13.25 19.35 -0.24
N ASN A 140 -12.32 18.93 -1.06
CA ASN A 140 -12.54 17.85 -2.02
C ASN A 140 -12.57 16.50 -1.30
N LYS A 141 -13.42 15.59 -1.77
CA LYS A 141 -13.48 14.23 -1.23
C LYS A 141 -12.39 13.31 -1.77
N VAL A 142 -11.84 13.65 -2.93
CA VAL A 142 -10.77 12.89 -3.62
C VAL A 142 -9.76 13.89 -4.15
N VAL A 143 -8.51 13.57 -3.96
CA VAL A 143 -7.35 14.32 -4.46
C VAL A 143 -6.44 13.35 -5.20
N LEU A 144 -6.02 13.72 -6.40
CA LEU A 144 -5.05 12.97 -7.19
C LEU A 144 -3.75 13.77 -7.24
N PHE A 145 -2.65 13.13 -6.85
CA PHE A 145 -1.31 13.71 -6.96
C PHE A 145 -0.67 13.28 -8.27
N ASN A 146 -0.30 14.24 -9.11
CA ASN A 146 0.49 13.96 -10.30
C ASN A 146 1.92 13.65 -9.90
N GLN A 147 2.43 12.50 -10.35
CA GLN A 147 3.80 12.06 -10.09
C GLN A 147 4.66 12.25 -11.34
N LEU A 148 5.92 12.60 -11.15
CA LEU A 148 6.90 12.58 -12.23
C LEU A 148 7.43 11.16 -12.41
N LEU A 149 7.34 10.66 -13.63
CA LEU A 149 7.86 9.33 -13.97
C LEU A 149 9.28 9.46 -14.50
N PHE A 150 10.23 8.84 -13.81
CA PHE A 150 11.63 8.82 -14.21
C PHE A 150 12.03 7.45 -14.73
N TYR A 151 12.58 7.40 -15.96
CA TYR A 151 13.20 6.21 -16.50
C TYR A 151 14.72 6.39 -16.42
N TYR A 152 15.38 5.52 -15.67
CA TYR A 152 16.84 5.49 -15.65
C TYR A 152 17.32 4.75 -16.91
N LYS A 153 18.00 5.49 -17.80
CA LYS A 153 18.79 4.86 -18.85
C LYS A 153 20.13 4.44 -18.23
N THR A 154 20.34 3.15 -18.06
CA THR A 154 21.69 2.63 -17.86
C THR A 154 22.40 2.74 -19.20
N HIS A 155 23.31 3.68 -19.36
CA HIS A 155 24.25 3.68 -20.45
C HIS A 155 25.25 2.55 -20.18
N HIS A 156 25.17 1.46 -20.95
CA HIS A 156 26.24 0.49 -21.11
C HIS A 156 27.19 0.96 -22.19
#